data_22e400084492e22a5ece0122fbdfac41
#
_entry.id   22e400084492e22a5ece0122fbdfac41
#
_cell.length_a   1.000
_cell.length_b   1.000
_cell.length_c   1.000
_cell.angle_alpha   90.00
_cell.angle_beta   90.00
_cell.angle_gamma   90.00
#
_symmetry.space_group_name_H-M   'P 1'
#
loop_
_entity.id
_entity.type
_entity.pdbx_description
1 polymer ?
#
loop_
_entity_poly.entity_id
_entity_poly.type
_entity_poly.pdbx_seq_one_letter_code
_entity_poly.pdbx_strand_id
1 'polypeptide(L)'
;MTDVMKYTWTNTVGGIELKFEDIATSNTVPFVFGELRSDYYGLEQIQLSKDDIVLDIGANVGMFSIYVKKKFGCRVIAFEPVLSNFEQFKSNILMNDLLLSDIELHNTAITDIENDEIRIGMPLDNTGGSSVFYHMNTMSVCKTETIDKYITEGCTYLKIDCEGGEYAIIPTILDKLNMFKYIGIEYHKYLSVQDPVALHNLLDSNFNGKIFYKEYGT
;
A
#
# COMPACT_ATOMS: atom_id res chain seq x y z
N MET A 1 -20.43 21.54 1.07
CA MET A 1 -19.41 20.64 0.50
C MET A 1 -19.83 20.38 -0.92
N THR A 2 -19.04 20.74 -1.90
CA THR A 2 -19.32 20.36 -3.30
C THR A 2 -19.08 18.85 -3.40
N ASP A 3 -20.10 18.11 -3.83
CA ASP A 3 -19.96 16.68 -4.09
C ASP A 3 -18.84 16.50 -5.13
N VAL A 4 -17.76 15.84 -4.70
CA VAL A 4 -16.66 15.48 -5.61
C VAL A 4 -17.18 14.38 -6.52
N MET A 5 -17.15 14.62 -7.84
CA MET A 5 -17.56 13.59 -8.79
C MET A 5 -16.65 12.37 -8.67
N LYS A 6 -17.25 11.19 -8.70
CA LYS A 6 -16.54 9.92 -8.63
C LYS A 6 -16.89 9.06 -9.84
N TYR A 7 -15.95 8.20 -10.24
CA TYR A 7 -16.17 7.16 -11.23
C TYR A 7 -16.03 5.77 -10.60
N THR A 8 -16.81 4.84 -11.11
CA THR A 8 -16.71 3.43 -10.75
C THR A 8 -16.09 2.65 -11.89
N TRP A 9 -15.08 1.86 -11.58
CA TRP A 9 -14.44 0.92 -12.50
C TRP A 9 -14.76 -0.51 -12.08
N THR A 10 -15.08 -1.34 -13.06
CA THR A 10 -15.24 -2.78 -12.86
C THR A 10 -14.28 -3.50 -13.78
N ASN A 11 -13.53 -4.44 -13.25
CA ASN A 11 -12.58 -5.22 -14.02
C ASN A 11 -12.37 -6.61 -13.42
N THR A 12 -11.82 -7.54 -14.22
CA THR A 12 -11.46 -8.88 -13.77
C THR A 12 -9.96 -9.05 -13.77
N VAL A 13 -9.42 -9.50 -12.64
CA VAL A 13 -7.99 -9.82 -12.45
C VAL A 13 -7.91 -11.23 -11.88
N GLY A 14 -7.12 -12.11 -12.50
CA GLY A 14 -6.98 -13.50 -12.04
C GLY A 14 -8.32 -14.25 -11.90
N GLY A 15 -9.34 -13.93 -12.72
CA GLY A 15 -10.69 -14.52 -12.62
C GLY A 15 -11.58 -13.90 -11.53
N ILE A 16 -11.11 -12.92 -10.79
CA ILE A 16 -11.87 -12.26 -9.72
C ILE A 16 -12.40 -10.92 -10.22
N GLU A 17 -13.72 -10.72 -10.17
CA GLU A 17 -14.33 -9.42 -10.45
C GLU A 17 -14.08 -8.48 -9.28
N LEU A 18 -13.62 -7.27 -9.63
CA LEU A 18 -13.27 -6.19 -8.71
C LEU A 18 -13.99 -4.91 -9.14
N LYS A 19 -14.52 -4.18 -8.14
CA LYS A 19 -15.22 -2.91 -8.34
C LYS A 19 -14.58 -1.85 -7.46
N PHE A 20 -14.14 -0.74 -8.07
CA PHE A 20 -13.53 0.36 -7.34
C PHE A 20 -14.11 1.69 -7.75
N GLU A 21 -14.27 2.56 -6.78
CA GLU A 21 -14.64 3.95 -6.97
C GLU A 21 -13.49 4.85 -6.51
N ASP A 22 -13.24 5.91 -7.26
CA ASP A 22 -12.30 6.96 -6.90
C ASP A 22 -12.80 8.31 -7.45
N ILE A 23 -12.17 9.41 -7.05
CA ILE A 23 -12.48 10.73 -7.60
C ILE A 23 -12.26 10.75 -9.12
N ALA A 24 -13.16 11.45 -9.83
CA ALA A 24 -13.20 11.40 -11.30
C ALA A 24 -11.95 11.97 -11.99
N THR A 25 -11.16 12.77 -11.28
CA THR A 25 -9.90 13.32 -11.79
C THR A 25 -8.71 12.37 -11.59
N SER A 26 -8.86 11.31 -10.78
CA SER A 26 -7.78 10.38 -10.49
C SER A 26 -7.62 9.31 -11.56
N ASN A 27 -6.39 9.01 -11.92
CA ASN A 27 -6.01 7.91 -12.79
C ASN A 27 -5.50 6.67 -12.02
N THR A 28 -5.55 6.70 -10.68
CA THR A 28 -5.00 5.65 -9.84
C THR A 28 -5.65 4.28 -10.10
N VAL A 29 -6.99 4.21 -10.10
CA VAL A 29 -7.70 2.93 -10.27
C VAL A 29 -7.38 2.26 -11.61
N PRO A 30 -7.45 2.90 -12.78
CA PRO A 30 -7.03 2.29 -14.04
C PRO A 30 -5.57 1.83 -14.04
N PHE A 31 -4.68 2.61 -13.43
CA PHE A 31 -3.25 2.33 -13.36
C PHE A 31 -2.97 1.08 -12.51
N VAL A 32 -3.51 1.02 -11.29
CA VAL A 32 -3.33 -0.13 -10.37
C VAL A 32 -3.99 -1.40 -10.93
N PHE A 33 -5.08 -1.30 -11.70
CA PHE A 33 -5.57 -2.46 -12.45
C PHE A 33 -4.55 -3.01 -13.45
N GLY A 34 -3.77 -2.12 -14.09
CA GLY A 34 -2.66 -2.50 -14.97
C GLY A 34 -1.57 -3.26 -14.19
N GLU A 35 -1.22 -2.78 -13.03
CA GLU A 35 -0.22 -3.39 -12.15
C GLU A 35 -0.65 -4.76 -11.65
N LEU A 36 -1.86 -4.90 -11.14
CA LEU A 36 -2.42 -6.18 -10.71
C LEU A 36 -2.44 -7.21 -11.84
N ARG A 37 -2.80 -6.80 -13.08
CA ARG A 37 -2.78 -7.70 -14.24
C ARG A 37 -1.37 -8.09 -14.68
N SER A 38 -0.41 -7.19 -14.53
CA SER A 38 0.99 -7.43 -14.86
C SER A 38 1.74 -8.18 -13.76
N ASP A 39 1.04 -8.52 -12.67
CA ASP A 39 1.58 -9.23 -11.51
C ASP A 39 2.83 -8.57 -10.90
N TYR A 40 2.84 -7.23 -10.83
CA TYR A 40 3.97 -6.49 -10.26
C TYR A 40 4.32 -6.93 -8.83
N TYR A 41 3.30 -7.25 -8.04
CA TYR A 41 3.48 -7.71 -6.66
C TYR A 41 3.62 -9.24 -6.54
N GLY A 42 3.72 -9.97 -7.67
CA GLY A 42 3.96 -11.41 -7.70
C GLY A 42 2.85 -12.27 -7.12
N LEU A 43 1.62 -11.76 -7.06
CA LEU A 43 0.48 -12.44 -6.44
C LEU A 43 0.03 -13.70 -7.20
N GLU A 44 0.41 -13.86 -8.47
CA GLU A 44 0.19 -15.08 -9.26
C GLU A 44 1.29 -16.13 -9.04
N GLN A 45 2.40 -15.75 -8.43
CA GLN A 45 3.60 -16.57 -8.23
C GLN A 45 3.73 -17.09 -6.79
N ILE A 46 2.78 -16.75 -5.92
CA ILE A 46 2.80 -17.10 -4.51
C ILE A 46 1.55 -17.86 -4.12
N GLN A 47 1.62 -18.50 -2.97
CA GLN A 47 0.46 -19.13 -2.33
C GLN A 47 0.36 -18.62 -0.89
N LEU A 48 -0.81 -18.08 -0.57
CA LEU A 48 -1.18 -17.68 0.77
C LEU A 48 -2.40 -18.50 1.21
N SER A 49 -2.47 -18.78 2.49
CA SER A 49 -3.59 -19.44 3.15
C SER A 49 -4.39 -18.43 3.99
N LYS A 50 -5.53 -18.85 4.48
CA LYS A 50 -6.34 -18.04 5.40
C LYS A 50 -5.63 -17.70 6.74
N ASP A 51 -4.60 -18.47 7.09
CA ASP A 51 -3.86 -18.30 8.33
C ASP A 51 -2.66 -17.34 8.17
N ASP A 52 -2.33 -16.97 6.93
CA ASP A 52 -1.29 -15.99 6.61
C ASP A 52 -1.78 -14.56 6.84
N ILE A 53 -0.85 -13.67 7.20
CA ILE A 53 -1.08 -12.24 7.39
C ILE A 53 -0.32 -11.46 6.32
N VAL A 54 -1.03 -10.56 5.66
CA VAL A 54 -0.49 -9.60 4.69
C VAL A 54 -0.53 -8.21 5.30
N LEU A 55 0.61 -7.53 5.31
CA LEU A 55 0.72 -6.11 5.67
C LEU A 55 0.78 -5.27 4.38
N ASP A 56 -0.08 -4.26 4.26
CA ASP A 56 -0.16 -3.36 3.10
C ASP A 56 0.08 -1.92 3.55
N ILE A 57 1.30 -1.42 3.31
CA ILE A 57 1.69 -0.04 3.64
C ILE A 57 1.50 0.82 2.39
N GLY A 58 0.70 1.89 2.53
CA GLY A 58 0.27 2.72 1.40
C GLY A 58 -0.88 2.06 0.63
N ALA A 59 -1.95 1.71 1.35
CA ALA A 59 -3.05 0.94 0.78
C ALA A 59 -3.95 1.74 -0.18
N ASN A 60 -3.85 3.06 -0.17
CA ASN A 60 -4.63 3.97 -1.01
C ASN A 60 -6.14 3.67 -0.95
N VAL A 61 -6.83 3.55 -2.08
CA VAL A 61 -8.25 3.20 -2.14
C VAL A 61 -8.52 1.69 -2.02
N GLY A 62 -7.52 0.89 -1.65
CA GLY A 62 -7.64 -0.49 -1.21
C GLY A 62 -7.54 -1.57 -2.27
N MET A 63 -7.05 -1.25 -3.47
CA MET A 63 -7.09 -2.20 -4.60
C MET A 63 -6.28 -3.46 -4.35
N PHE A 64 -5.03 -3.33 -3.85
CA PHE A 64 -4.19 -4.47 -3.52
C PHE A 64 -4.80 -5.32 -2.38
N SER A 65 -5.14 -4.68 -1.27
CA SER A 65 -5.72 -5.33 -0.09
C SER A 65 -7.00 -6.12 -0.40
N ILE A 66 -7.94 -5.51 -1.15
CA ILE A 66 -9.20 -6.15 -1.53
C ILE A 66 -8.95 -7.33 -2.47
N TYR A 67 -8.05 -7.17 -3.45
CA TYR A 67 -7.69 -8.28 -4.34
C TYR A 67 -7.09 -9.45 -3.58
N VAL A 68 -6.11 -9.19 -2.70
CA VAL A 68 -5.47 -10.20 -1.85
C VAL A 68 -6.52 -10.91 -0.97
N LYS A 69 -7.40 -10.15 -0.33
CA LYS A 69 -8.48 -10.73 0.50
C LYS A 69 -9.40 -11.64 -0.30
N LYS A 70 -9.85 -11.20 -1.46
CA LYS A 70 -10.74 -12.00 -2.34
C LYS A 70 -10.03 -13.23 -2.92
N LYS A 71 -8.73 -13.12 -3.24
CA LYS A 71 -7.96 -14.20 -3.86
C LYS A 71 -7.58 -15.29 -2.88
N PHE A 72 -7.10 -14.92 -1.69
CA PHE A 72 -6.48 -15.86 -0.76
C PHE A 72 -7.29 -16.08 0.52
N GLY A 73 -8.21 -15.18 0.87
CA GLY A 73 -8.97 -15.26 2.11
C GLY A 73 -8.15 -14.98 3.38
N CYS A 74 -6.87 -14.61 3.24
CA CYS A 74 -5.96 -14.36 4.35
C CYS A 74 -6.35 -13.12 5.17
N ARG A 75 -5.72 -12.93 6.35
CA ARG A 75 -5.83 -11.70 7.11
C ARG A 75 -5.04 -10.59 6.41
N VAL A 76 -5.65 -9.42 6.28
CA VAL A 76 -5.01 -8.22 5.71
C VAL A 76 -5.05 -7.12 6.75
N ILE A 77 -3.89 -6.51 7.01
CA ILE A 77 -3.73 -5.30 7.83
C ILE A 77 -3.19 -4.22 6.92
N ALA A 78 -3.96 -3.15 6.73
CA ALA A 78 -3.69 -2.13 5.74
C ALA A 78 -3.58 -0.74 6.39
N PHE A 79 -2.66 0.08 5.88
CA PHE A 79 -2.36 1.41 6.39
C PHE A 79 -2.49 2.44 5.27
N GLU A 80 -3.39 3.41 5.48
CA GLU A 80 -3.62 4.51 4.55
C GLU A 80 -3.74 5.83 5.33
N PRO A 81 -2.75 6.72 5.19
CA PRO A 81 -2.71 7.96 5.98
C PRO A 81 -3.68 9.03 5.50
N VAL A 82 -3.99 9.09 4.21
CA VAL A 82 -4.86 10.13 3.65
C VAL A 82 -6.31 9.81 3.95
N LEU A 83 -6.98 10.63 4.77
CA LEU A 83 -8.33 10.37 5.24
C LEU A 83 -9.34 10.16 4.10
N SER A 84 -9.25 10.91 3.01
CA SER A 84 -10.15 10.73 1.87
C SER A 84 -9.98 9.36 1.18
N ASN A 85 -8.75 8.89 1.05
CA ASN A 85 -8.43 7.57 0.49
C ASN A 85 -8.89 6.45 1.45
N PHE A 86 -8.62 6.62 2.74
CA PHE A 86 -9.08 5.72 3.79
C PHE A 86 -10.62 5.54 3.78
N GLU A 87 -11.38 6.63 3.68
CA GLU A 87 -12.85 6.55 3.59
C GLU A 87 -13.31 5.95 2.25
N GLN A 88 -12.60 6.23 1.16
CA GLN A 88 -12.86 5.60 -0.12
C GLN A 88 -12.57 4.10 -0.09
N PHE A 89 -11.49 3.69 0.57
CA PHE A 89 -11.17 2.27 0.76
C PHE A 89 -12.30 1.53 1.48
N LYS A 90 -12.85 2.08 2.55
CA LYS A 90 -14.00 1.49 3.25
C LYS A 90 -15.21 1.29 2.32
N SER A 91 -15.48 2.28 1.48
CA SER A 91 -16.53 2.16 0.47
C SER A 91 -16.24 1.04 -0.54
N ASN A 92 -15.00 0.94 -1.00
CA ASN A 92 -14.56 -0.08 -1.94
C ASN A 92 -14.59 -1.50 -1.35
N ILE A 93 -14.32 -1.67 -0.04
CA ILE A 93 -14.52 -2.96 0.65
C ILE A 93 -15.97 -3.44 0.46
N LEU A 94 -16.93 -2.57 0.76
CA LEU A 94 -18.36 -2.90 0.66
C LEU A 94 -18.80 -3.15 -0.80
N MET A 95 -18.26 -2.40 -1.75
CA MET A 95 -18.53 -2.59 -3.20
C MET A 95 -18.04 -3.94 -3.73
N ASN A 96 -17.11 -4.57 -3.05
CA ASN A 96 -16.55 -5.87 -3.40
C ASN A 96 -17.16 -7.04 -2.61
N ASP A 97 -18.33 -6.83 -2.01
CA ASP A 97 -19.08 -7.83 -1.23
C ASP A 97 -18.29 -8.34 0.00
N LEU A 98 -17.39 -7.51 0.54
CA LEU A 98 -16.67 -7.75 1.77
C LEU A 98 -17.29 -6.94 2.92
N LEU A 99 -17.05 -7.40 4.15
CA LEU A 99 -17.39 -6.65 5.36
C LEU A 99 -16.21 -5.75 5.75
N LEU A 100 -16.49 -4.64 6.42
CA LEU A 100 -15.41 -3.77 6.96
C LEU A 100 -14.49 -4.51 7.94
N SER A 101 -14.98 -5.56 8.59
CA SER A 101 -14.19 -6.42 9.47
C SER A 101 -13.30 -7.43 8.74
N ASP A 102 -13.42 -7.57 7.42
CA ASP A 102 -12.59 -8.51 6.63
C ASP A 102 -11.17 -7.99 6.41
N ILE A 103 -10.97 -6.67 6.53
CA ILE A 103 -9.67 -6.01 6.41
C ILE A 103 -9.49 -5.12 7.64
N GLU A 104 -8.39 -5.31 8.36
CA GLU A 104 -7.99 -4.44 9.46
C GLU A 104 -7.35 -3.19 8.87
N LEU A 105 -8.08 -2.07 8.87
CA LEU A 105 -7.68 -0.85 8.18
C LEU A 105 -7.37 0.28 9.18
N HIS A 106 -6.18 0.85 9.09
CA HIS A 106 -5.67 1.91 9.93
C HIS A 106 -5.49 3.22 9.15
N ASN A 107 -6.06 4.34 9.66
CA ASN A 107 -5.82 5.67 9.12
C ASN A 107 -4.58 6.28 9.79
N THR A 108 -3.42 5.81 9.39
CA THR A 108 -2.12 6.22 9.93
C THR A 108 -1.02 6.09 8.88
N ALA A 109 0.03 6.87 9.00
CA ALA A 109 1.24 6.71 8.22
C ALA A 109 2.22 5.79 8.95
N ILE A 110 2.77 4.83 8.24
CA ILE A 110 3.88 4.04 8.76
C ILE A 110 5.19 4.77 8.47
N THR A 111 5.99 4.99 9.52
CA THR A 111 7.30 5.66 9.46
C THR A 111 8.27 5.02 10.47
N ASP A 112 9.43 5.64 10.65
CA ASP A 112 10.42 5.32 11.69
C ASP A 112 10.12 5.99 13.04
N ILE A 113 9.13 6.88 13.11
CA ILE A 113 8.77 7.65 14.32
C ILE A 113 7.32 7.36 14.70
N GLU A 114 7.10 6.96 15.95
CA GLU A 114 5.77 6.66 16.48
C GLU A 114 5.17 7.89 17.21
N ASN A 115 3.84 8.02 17.13
CA ASN A 115 3.04 9.05 17.81
C ASN A 115 3.39 10.51 17.43
N ASP A 116 3.91 10.72 16.25
CA ASP A 116 4.10 12.05 15.67
C ASP A 116 2.97 12.40 14.70
N GLU A 117 2.99 13.59 14.14
CA GLU A 117 2.09 14.04 13.08
C GLU A 117 2.89 14.44 11.86
N ILE A 118 2.49 13.91 10.71
CA ILE A 118 3.07 14.30 9.42
C ILE A 118 2.04 14.97 8.53
N ARG A 119 2.55 15.77 7.60
CA ARG A 119 1.75 16.41 6.56
C ARG A 119 2.05 15.76 5.22
N ILE A 120 1.00 15.34 4.53
CA ILE A 120 1.09 14.67 3.24
C ILE A 120 0.46 15.56 2.18
N GLY A 121 1.22 15.90 1.15
CA GLY A 121 0.73 16.62 -0.02
C GLY A 121 -0.08 15.69 -0.92
N MET A 122 -1.26 16.16 -1.35
CA MET A 122 -2.18 15.36 -2.16
C MET A 122 -2.30 16.01 -3.54
N PRO A 123 -1.86 15.32 -4.62
CA PRO A 123 -2.16 15.72 -5.99
C PRO A 123 -3.68 15.71 -6.25
N LEU A 124 -4.17 16.66 -7.08
CA LEU A 124 -5.61 16.78 -7.38
C LEU A 124 -6.10 15.72 -8.38
N ASP A 125 -5.19 15.11 -9.11
CA ASP A 125 -5.44 14.21 -10.24
C ASP A 125 -4.87 12.81 -10.05
N ASN A 126 -4.29 12.54 -8.88
CA ASN A 126 -3.70 11.24 -8.56
C ASN A 126 -3.78 10.96 -7.07
N THR A 127 -4.78 10.18 -6.65
CA THR A 127 -4.94 9.78 -5.25
C THR A 127 -3.83 8.85 -4.78
N GLY A 128 -3.13 8.16 -5.70
CA GLY A 128 -2.01 7.27 -5.41
C GLY A 128 -0.71 8.01 -5.11
N GLY A 129 -0.48 9.18 -5.72
CA GLY A 129 0.79 9.90 -5.59
C GLY A 129 0.89 10.82 -4.38
N SER A 130 0.24 10.53 -3.27
CA SER A 130 0.25 11.38 -2.07
C SER A 130 1.54 11.17 -1.27
N SER A 131 2.36 12.21 -1.09
CA SER A 131 3.68 12.11 -0.48
C SER A 131 3.99 13.23 0.52
N VAL A 132 4.83 12.92 1.51
CA VAL A 132 5.39 13.90 2.45
C VAL A 132 6.38 14.87 1.77
N PHE A 133 6.88 14.51 0.61
CA PHE A 133 7.83 15.31 -0.16
C PHE A 133 7.16 16.35 -1.07
N TYR A 134 5.84 16.31 -1.21
CA TYR A 134 5.09 17.29 -1.97
C TYR A 134 4.60 18.46 -1.12
N HIS A 135 5.03 19.65 -1.46
CA HIS A 135 4.47 20.91 -0.94
C HIS A 135 3.28 21.32 -1.82
N MET A 136 2.11 20.80 -1.52
CA MET A 136 0.87 21.08 -2.24
C MET A 136 -0.05 22.02 -1.45
N ASN A 137 -0.96 22.68 -2.16
CA ASN A 137 -2.00 23.51 -1.52
C ASN A 137 -3.00 22.65 -0.72
N THR A 138 -3.16 21.37 -1.10
CA THR A 138 -4.00 20.40 -0.40
C THR A 138 -3.11 19.46 0.39
N MET A 139 -3.30 19.46 1.72
CA MET A 139 -2.50 18.67 2.66
C MET A 139 -3.43 17.86 3.55
N SER A 140 -3.08 16.60 3.79
CA SER A 140 -3.63 15.79 4.86
C SER A 140 -2.68 15.78 6.05
N VAL A 141 -3.22 15.82 7.26
CA VAL A 141 -2.45 15.62 8.51
C VAL A 141 -2.86 14.27 9.07
N CYS A 142 -1.90 13.43 9.37
CA CYS A 142 -2.15 12.12 9.96
C CYS A 142 -1.13 11.80 11.04
N LYS A 143 -1.51 10.88 11.93
CA LYS A 143 -0.60 10.32 12.93
C LYS A 143 0.35 9.33 12.31
N THR A 144 1.49 9.13 12.97
CA THR A 144 2.50 8.16 12.57
C THR A 144 2.52 6.98 13.53
N GLU A 145 2.83 5.82 12.98
CA GLU A 145 3.09 4.59 13.72
C GLU A 145 4.29 3.86 13.11
N THR A 146 4.93 3.01 13.90
CA THR A 146 5.95 2.09 13.39
C THR A 146 5.32 0.76 13.01
N ILE A 147 5.83 0.13 11.95
CA ILE A 147 5.30 -1.17 11.50
C ILE A 147 5.65 -2.31 12.44
N ASP A 148 6.67 -2.14 13.25
CA ASP A 148 7.25 -3.15 14.14
C ASP A 148 6.22 -3.88 15.01
N LYS A 149 5.25 -3.16 15.54
CA LYS A 149 4.20 -3.71 16.42
C LYS A 149 3.17 -4.60 15.70
N TYR A 150 3.10 -4.52 14.37
CA TYR A 150 2.21 -5.32 13.54
C TYR A 150 2.90 -6.57 12.96
N ILE A 151 4.24 -6.63 13.04
CA ILE A 151 4.99 -7.81 12.60
C ILE A 151 4.91 -8.88 13.69
N THR A 152 4.05 -9.86 13.46
CA THR A 152 3.76 -10.95 14.38
C THR A 152 3.92 -12.30 13.69
N GLU A 153 3.85 -13.38 14.46
CA GLU A 153 3.81 -14.73 13.89
C GLU A 153 2.63 -14.87 12.92
N GLY A 154 2.87 -15.48 11.77
CA GLY A 154 1.90 -15.57 10.67
C GLY A 154 2.03 -14.48 9.62
N CYS A 155 2.81 -13.42 9.85
CA CYS A 155 3.13 -12.45 8.80
C CYS A 155 3.90 -13.14 7.68
N THR A 156 3.32 -13.10 6.46
CA THR A 156 3.87 -13.85 5.31
C THR A 156 4.22 -12.93 4.16
N TYR A 157 3.46 -11.86 3.95
CA TYR A 157 3.68 -10.91 2.88
C TYR A 157 3.69 -9.47 3.42
N LEU A 158 4.68 -8.69 3.00
CA LEU A 158 4.78 -7.27 3.27
C LEU A 158 4.74 -6.50 1.93
N LYS A 159 3.73 -5.65 1.71
CA LYS A 159 3.74 -4.65 0.64
C LYS A 159 4.17 -3.31 1.20
N ILE A 160 5.08 -2.63 0.50
CA ILE A 160 5.52 -1.27 0.79
C ILE A 160 5.46 -0.46 -0.50
N ASP A 161 4.57 0.52 -0.51
CA ASP A 161 4.37 1.43 -1.63
C ASP A 161 3.77 2.71 -1.04
N CYS A 162 4.63 3.57 -0.54
CA CYS A 162 4.26 4.69 0.32
C CYS A 162 4.97 6.01 -0.05
N GLU A 163 5.25 6.14 -1.36
CA GLU A 163 5.62 7.41 -1.99
C GLU A 163 6.80 8.10 -1.29
N GLY A 164 7.88 7.32 -1.10
CA GLY A 164 9.16 7.77 -0.54
C GLY A 164 9.37 7.44 0.94
N GLY A 165 8.39 6.85 1.62
CA GLY A 165 8.51 6.39 3.01
C GLY A 165 9.34 5.11 3.17
N GLU A 166 9.61 4.38 2.09
CA GLU A 166 10.35 3.11 2.07
C GLU A 166 11.72 3.24 2.75
N TYR A 167 12.38 4.39 2.54
CA TYR A 167 13.71 4.69 3.09
C TYR A 167 13.72 4.88 4.61
N ALA A 168 12.60 5.29 5.18
CA ALA A 168 12.43 5.41 6.63
C ALA A 168 12.05 4.06 7.25
N ILE A 169 11.21 3.26 6.58
CA ILE A 169 10.62 2.04 7.13
C ILE A 169 11.60 0.87 7.12
N ILE A 170 12.20 0.54 5.96
CA ILE A 170 13.03 -0.67 5.79
C ILE A 170 14.17 -0.76 6.83
N PRO A 171 14.95 0.29 7.10
CA PRO A 171 16.02 0.22 8.09
C PRO A 171 15.57 -0.14 9.51
N THR A 172 14.31 0.12 9.85
CA THR A 172 13.77 -0.13 11.21
C THR A 172 13.37 -1.58 11.45
N ILE A 173 13.26 -2.40 10.40
CA ILE A 173 12.75 -3.79 10.49
C ILE A 173 13.72 -4.83 9.92
N LEU A 174 15.00 -4.50 9.74
CA LEU A 174 15.97 -5.41 9.13
C LEU A 174 16.07 -6.75 9.88
N ASP A 175 15.98 -6.74 11.19
CA ASP A 175 16.01 -7.93 12.05
C ASP A 175 14.72 -8.77 11.97
N LYS A 176 13.63 -8.21 11.44
CA LYS A 176 12.32 -8.87 11.31
C LYS A 176 11.96 -9.25 9.88
N LEU A 177 12.74 -8.84 8.88
CA LEU A 177 12.44 -9.13 7.47
C LEU A 177 12.22 -10.62 7.22
N ASN A 178 13.00 -11.48 7.87
CA ASN A 178 12.90 -12.92 7.69
C ASN A 178 11.69 -13.58 8.39
N MET A 179 10.81 -12.81 9.03
CA MET A 179 9.46 -13.24 9.40
C MET A 179 8.52 -13.36 8.21
N PHE A 180 8.80 -12.62 7.13
CA PHE A 180 8.05 -12.69 5.88
C PHE A 180 8.66 -13.74 4.94
N LYS A 181 7.84 -14.25 4.02
CA LYS A 181 8.28 -15.06 2.88
C LYS A 181 8.39 -14.23 1.60
N TYR A 182 7.59 -13.16 1.53
CA TYR A 182 7.45 -12.33 0.35
C TYR A 182 7.44 -10.85 0.72
N ILE A 183 8.09 -10.05 -0.10
CA ILE A 183 8.05 -8.58 -0.03
C ILE A 183 7.71 -8.06 -1.42
N GLY A 184 6.65 -7.25 -1.51
CA GLY A 184 6.32 -6.45 -2.69
C GLY A 184 6.67 -5.00 -2.41
N ILE A 185 7.54 -4.39 -3.19
CA ILE A 185 7.99 -3.03 -2.93
C ILE A 185 8.03 -2.19 -4.19
N GLU A 186 7.59 -0.93 -4.07
CA GLU A 186 7.80 0.10 -5.06
C GLU A 186 8.76 1.15 -4.51
N TYR A 187 9.84 1.42 -5.26
CA TYR A 187 10.87 2.38 -4.85
C TYR A 187 10.59 3.73 -5.50
N HIS A 188 10.39 4.75 -4.67
CA HIS A 188 10.21 6.12 -5.12
C HIS A 188 11.43 6.98 -4.79
N LYS A 189 11.76 7.93 -5.66
CA LYS A 189 12.88 8.83 -5.46
C LYS A 189 12.44 10.28 -5.57
N TYR A 190 12.30 10.96 -4.46
CA TYR A 190 11.97 12.38 -4.37
C TYR A 190 13.14 13.27 -3.98
N LEU A 191 14.12 12.71 -3.25
CA LEU A 191 15.30 13.44 -2.80
C LEU A 191 16.56 12.84 -3.41
N SER A 192 17.56 13.69 -3.66
CA SER A 192 18.85 13.25 -4.21
C SER A 192 19.60 12.25 -3.30
N VAL A 193 19.30 12.25 -2.01
CA VAL A 193 19.89 11.32 -1.03
C VAL A 193 19.20 9.95 -1.02
N GLN A 194 18.01 9.84 -1.65
CA GLN A 194 17.31 8.57 -1.81
C GLN A 194 17.92 7.80 -2.96
N ASP A 195 18.39 6.60 -2.68
CA ASP A 195 19.00 5.70 -3.65
C ASP A 195 18.25 4.35 -3.66
N PRO A 196 17.39 4.12 -4.65
CA PRO A 196 16.64 2.86 -4.79
C PRO A 196 17.55 1.64 -4.85
N VAL A 197 18.70 1.74 -5.53
CA VAL A 197 19.63 0.63 -5.65
C VAL A 197 20.27 0.28 -4.31
N ALA A 198 20.68 1.30 -3.55
CA ALA A 198 21.25 1.09 -2.22
C ALA A 198 20.20 0.49 -1.25
N LEU A 199 18.95 0.95 -1.32
CA LEU A 199 17.86 0.42 -0.49
C LEU A 199 17.52 -1.02 -0.89
N HIS A 200 17.47 -1.32 -2.20
CA HIS A 200 17.25 -2.69 -2.68
C HIS A 200 18.36 -3.64 -2.21
N ASN A 201 19.63 -3.23 -2.33
CA ASN A 201 20.77 -4.02 -1.85
C ASN A 201 20.74 -4.25 -0.34
N LEU A 202 20.30 -3.24 0.43
CA LEU A 202 20.11 -3.39 1.87
C LEU A 202 19.03 -4.43 2.18
N LEU A 203 17.91 -4.37 1.47
CA LEU A 203 16.81 -5.32 1.62
C LEU A 203 17.26 -6.73 1.23
N ASP A 204 17.85 -6.91 0.06
CA ASP A 204 18.29 -8.21 -0.47
C ASP A 204 19.35 -8.87 0.43
N SER A 205 20.26 -8.07 1.01
CA SER A 205 21.30 -8.56 1.91
C SER A 205 20.78 -9.04 3.27
N ASN A 206 19.58 -8.65 3.68
CA ASN A 206 18.99 -8.96 4.98
C ASN A 206 17.74 -9.85 4.90
N PHE A 207 17.28 -10.18 3.70
CA PHE A 207 16.06 -10.95 3.47
C PHE A 207 16.32 -12.22 2.67
N ASN A 208 15.85 -13.36 3.16
CA ASN A 208 16.04 -14.66 2.52
C ASN A 208 14.84 -15.12 1.68
N GLY A 209 13.76 -14.34 1.64
CA GLY A 209 12.56 -14.64 0.89
C GLY A 209 12.60 -14.11 -0.55
N LYS A 210 11.43 -13.96 -1.15
CA LYS A 210 11.31 -13.46 -2.53
C LYS A 210 10.87 -12.01 -2.54
N ILE A 211 11.60 -11.16 -3.24
CA ILE A 211 11.29 -9.74 -3.45
C ILE A 211 10.66 -9.57 -4.83
N PHE A 212 9.53 -8.88 -4.88
CA PHE A 212 8.89 -8.35 -6.09
C PHE A 212 9.02 -6.83 -6.03
N TYR A 213 9.58 -6.20 -7.03
CA TYR A 213 9.86 -4.77 -6.96
C TYR A 213 9.62 -4.06 -8.27
N LYS A 214 9.37 -2.76 -8.15
CA LYS A 214 9.28 -1.81 -9.24
C LYS A 214 10.04 -0.54 -8.84
N GLU A 215 10.77 0.03 -9.78
CA GLU A 215 11.42 1.31 -9.62
C GLU A 215 10.65 2.38 -10.39
N TYR A 216 10.27 3.45 -9.72
CA TYR A 216 9.92 4.70 -10.37
C TYR A 216 11.15 5.61 -10.36
N GLY A 217 11.78 5.72 -11.51
CA GLY A 217 12.92 6.58 -11.72
C GLY A 217 12.52 7.88 -12.38
N THR A 218 12.95 8.97 -11.75
CA THR A 218 13.24 10.34 -12.21
C THR A 218 12.22 11.01 -13.12
#